data_3b26f13ef2d7aa93f67d85ab83752fd3
#
_entry.id   3b26f13ef2d7aa93f67d85ab83752fd3
#
_cell.length_a   1.000
_cell.length_b   1.000
_cell.length_c   1.000
_cell.angle_alpha   90.00
_cell.angle_beta   90.00
_cell.angle_gamma   90.00
#
_symmetry.space_group_name_H-M   'P 1'
#
loop_
_entity.id
_entity.type
_entity.pdbx_description
1 polymer ?
#
loop_
_entity_poly.entity_id
_entity_poly.type
_entity_poly.pdbx_seq_one_letter_code
_entity_poly.pdbx_strand_id
1 'polypeptide(L)'
;MQPLLKVDRISKTFVEGAKRVTALQSVSFEVYQDEFVCLLGPSGSGKSTLLRIIGGLISADTGQVSWRGRLITAPHPDIGLVFQKTNLMPWRTVLQNVLLPVEVQKGQISDADREQAHNLIALMGLADFSNSYPRQLSGGMSQRVVLARTLLQQPQLLLMDEPFGALDALTRERLNVELLRIQRHHASTILMVTHSINEAVFMADRVLILSERSGAIEAEIAIDLPRPRHLRMLGTAHFGQLATQIRQSLALNDELMYDELTHV
;
A
#
# COMPACT_ATOMS: atom_id res chain seq x y z
N MET A 1 7.80 19.11 -12.20
CA MET A 1 7.61 17.73 -12.71
C MET A 1 6.12 17.48 -12.85
N GLN A 2 5.68 16.70 -13.85
CA GLN A 2 4.29 16.29 -13.93
C GLN A 2 4.07 15.10 -12.97
N PRO A 3 2.95 15.07 -12.21
CA PRO A 3 2.65 13.96 -11.34
C PRO A 3 2.36 12.69 -12.15
N LEU A 4 2.81 11.55 -11.62
CA LEU A 4 2.55 10.24 -12.22
C LEU A 4 1.10 9.80 -11.90
N LEU A 5 0.69 9.96 -10.62
CA LEU A 5 -0.66 9.77 -10.14
C LEU A 5 -1.20 11.11 -9.62
N LYS A 6 -2.39 11.48 -10.05
CA LYS A 6 -3.11 12.64 -9.51
C LYS A 6 -4.48 12.21 -9.01
N VAL A 7 -4.74 12.46 -7.76
CA VAL A 7 -6.05 12.31 -7.09
C VAL A 7 -6.61 13.70 -6.92
N ASP A 8 -7.80 13.98 -7.48
CA ASP A 8 -8.40 15.32 -7.51
C ASP A 8 -9.83 15.28 -6.95
N ARG A 9 -10.00 15.82 -5.73
CA ARG A 9 -11.26 16.02 -5.01
C ARG A 9 -12.15 14.78 -4.94
N ILE A 10 -11.54 13.62 -4.66
CA ILE A 10 -12.27 12.37 -4.52
C ILE A 10 -13.16 12.38 -3.29
N SER A 11 -14.44 12.10 -3.52
CA SER A 11 -15.41 11.85 -2.44
C SER A 11 -16.11 10.52 -2.68
N LYS A 12 -16.44 9.83 -1.56
CA LYS A 12 -17.15 8.55 -1.59
C LYS A 12 -18.03 8.38 -0.37
N THR A 13 -19.30 8.10 -0.61
CA THR A 13 -20.30 7.77 0.42
C THR A 13 -20.91 6.42 0.12
N PHE A 14 -20.94 5.56 1.12
CA PHE A 14 -21.66 4.29 1.03
C PHE A 14 -23.04 4.43 1.65
N VAL A 15 -24.04 3.84 1.00
CA VAL A 15 -25.44 3.85 1.45
C VAL A 15 -25.89 2.41 1.64
N GLU A 16 -26.26 2.04 2.87
CA GLU A 16 -26.79 0.73 3.20
C GLU A 16 -28.12 0.94 3.95
N GLY A 17 -29.22 0.75 3.24
CA GLY A 17 -30.56 1.05 3.77
C GLY A 17 -30.69 2.56 4.12
N ALA A 18 -31.02 2.86 5.38
CA ALA A 18 -31.10 4.25 5.88
C ALA A 18 -29.75 4.83 6.35
N LYS A 19 -28.71 3.98 6.47
CA LYS A 19 -27.40 4.41 6.96
C LYS A 19 -26.56 4.97 5.80
N ARG A 20 -26.03 6.18 6.01
CA ARG A 20 -25.05 6.81 5.12
C ARG A 20 -23.72 6.92 5.84
N VAL A 21 -22.64 6.47 5.19
CA VAL A 21 -21.27 6.55 5.71
C VAL A 21 -20.42 7.25 4.66
N THR A 22 -19.99 8.47 4.93
CA THR A 22 -19.02 9.18 4.10
C THR A 22 -17.63 8.63 4.42
N ALA A 23 -17.05 7.91 3.47
CA ALA A 23 -15.73 7.30 3.63
C ALA A 23 -14.60 8.26 3.20
N LEU A 24 -14.86 9.13 2.21
CA LEU A 24 -13.90 10.10 1.69
C LEU A 24 -14.60 11.42 1.37
N GLN A 25 -13.94 12.54 1.69
CA GLN A 25 -14.45 13.87 1.42
C GLN A 25 -13.37 14.76 0.80
N SER A 26 -13.50 15.01 -0.50
CA SER A 26 -12.65 15.92 -1.27
C SER A 26 -11.15 15.66 -1.15
N VAL A 27 -10.73 14.39 -1.18
CA VAL A 27 -9.31 13.99 -1.09
C VAL A 27 -8.57 14.41 -2.34
N SER A 28 -7.46 15.14 -2.17
CA SER A 28 -6.59 15.56 -3.27
C SER A 28 -5.13 15.42 -2.88
N PHE A 29 -4.33 14.78 -3.73
CA PHE A 29 -2.87 14.71 -3.65
C PHE A 29 -2.28 14.24 -4.97
N GLU A 30 -0.98 14.37 -5.09
CA GLU A 30 -0.21 13.92 -6.25
C GLU A 30 0.89 12.97 -5.79
N VAL A 31 1.26 12.01 -6.64
CA VAL A 31 2.42 11.13 -6.42
C VAL A 31 3.33 11.23 -7.64
N TYR A 32 4.61 11.38 -7.39
CA TYR A 32 5.61 11.55 -8.43
C TYR A 32 6.32 10.24 -8.75
N GLN A 33 7.01 10.19 -9.87
CA GLN A 33 7.75 9.01 -10.29
C GLN A 33 8.82 8.65 -9.25
N ASP A 34 8.97 7.34 -8.98
CA ASP A 34 9.92 6.73 -8.04
C ASP A 34 9.69 7.12 -6.57
N GLU A 35 8.61 7.84 -6.27
CA GLU A 35 8.26 8.25 -4.92
C GLU A 35 7.63 7.09 -4.13
N PHE A 36 7.97 7.00 -2.86
CA PHE A 36 7.29 6.15 -1.88
C PHE A 36 6.42 7.01 -0.97
N VAL A 37 5.11 6.93 -1.13
CA VAL A 37 4.14 7.66 -0.31
C VAL A 37 3.47 6.69 0.65
N CYS A 38 3.41 7.03 1.94
CA CYS A 38 2.59 6.32 2.91
C CYS A 38 1.35 7.11 3.25
N LEU A 39 0.22 6.40 3.32
CA LEU A 39 -1.06 6.92 3.79
C LEU A 39 -1.33 6.37 5.19
N LEU A 40 -1.32 7.24 6.19
CA LEU A 40 -1.65 6.94 7.59
C LEU A 40 -3.03 7.50 7.95
N GLY A 41 -3.62 6.94 8.98
CA GLY A 41 -4.88 7.41 9.57
C GLY A 41 -5.54 6.32 10.42
N PRO A 42 -6.53 6.67 11.24
CA PRO A 42 -7.27 5.72 12.08
C PRO A 42 -7.98 4.64 11.27
N SER A 43 -8.39 3.56 11.94
CA SER A 43 -9.23 2.54 11.31
C SER A 43 -10.58 3.15 10.91
N GLY A 44 -11.04 2.85 9.68
CA GLY A 44 -12.29 3.43 9.19
C GLY A 44 -12.15 4.77 8.45
N SER A 45 -10.98 5.42 8.43
CA SER A 45 -10.77 6.72 7.76
C SER A 45 -10.82 6.67 6.22
N GLY A 46 -11.16 5.55 5.60
CA GLY A 46 -11.34 5.47 4.15
C GLY A 46 -10.10 5.08 3.33
N LYS A 47 -8.95 4.77 3.94
CA LYS A 47 -7.69 4.44 3.26
C LYS A 47 -7.82 3.32 2.22
N SER A 48 -8.40 2.18 2.60
CA SER A 48 -8.64 1.05 1.69
C SER A 48 -9.64 1.39 0.59
N THR A 49 -10.63 2.26 0.88
CA THR A 49 -11.58 2.77 -0.12
C THR A 49 -10.83 3.63 -1.15
N LEU A 50 -9.96 4.51 -0.69
CA LEU A 50 -9.14 5.37 -1.56
C LEU A 50 -8.23 4.52 -2.47
N LEU A 51 -7.54 3.51 -1.93
CA LEU A 51 -6.72 2.60 -2.74
C LEU A 51 -7.54 1.87 -3.82
N ARG A 52 -8.77 1.43 -3.48
CA ARG A 52 -9.65 0.76 -4.46
C ARG A 52 -10.11 1.70 -5.56
N ILE A 53 -10.36 2.98 -5.24
CA ILE A 53 -10.70 4.00 -6.25
C ILE A 53 -9.49 4.27 -7.15
N ILE A 54 -8.30 4.44 -6.59
CA ILE A 54 -7.07 4.65 -7.35
C ILE A 54 -6.77 3.44 -8.24
N GLY A 55 -7.01 2.23 -7.74
CA GLY A 55 -6.86 0.99 -8.51
C GLY A 55 -7.94 0.73 -9.57
N GLY A 56 -8.94 1.61 -9.70
CA GLY A 56 -10.04 1.46 -10.66
C GLY A 56 -11.03 0.35 -10.34
N LEU A 57 -11.07 -0.13 -9.09
CA LEU A 57 -11.96 -1.22 -8.65
C LEU A 57 -13.34 -0.74 -8.23
N ILE A 58 -13.46 0.49 -7.75
CA ILE A 58 -14.70 1.15 -7.40
C ILE A 58 -14.67 2.60 -7.90
N SER A 59 -15.82 3.13 -8.27
CA SER A 59 -15.93 4.52 -8.71
C SER A 59 -16.06 5.47 -7.53
N ALA A 60 -15.44 6.65 -7.64
CA ALA A 60 -15.74 7.78 -6.77
C ALA A 60 -17.15 8.33 -7.07
N ASP A 61 -17.75 9.02 -6.10
CA ASP A 61 -19.01 9.72 -6.32
C ASP A 61 -18.75 11.10 -6.97
N THR A 62 -17.63 11.74 -6.59
CA THR A 62 -17.16 13.01 -7.21
C THR A 62 -15.64 13.00 -7.28
N GLY A 63 -15.08 13.87 -8.12
CA GLY A 63 -13.65 13.96 -8.36
C GLY A 63 -13.16 12.93 -9.38
N GLN A 64 -11.86 12.88 -9.58
CA GLN A 64 -11.25 11.99 -10.57
C GLN A 64 -9.84 11.56 -10.16
N VAL A 65 -9.43 10.39 -10.66
CA VAL A 65 -8.05 9.90 -10.54
C VAL A 65 -7.46 9.82 -11.93
N SER A 66 -6.23 10.29 -12.10
CA SER A 66 -5.51 10.15 -13.34
C SER A 66 -4.14 9.52 -13.15
N TRP A 67 -3.76 8.62 -14.06
CA TRP A 67 -2.46 7.99 -14.19
C TRP A 67 -1.78 8.49 -15.45
N ARG A 68 -0.62 9.14 -15.33
CA ARG A 68 0.08 9.77 -16.45
C ARG A 68 -0.82 10.66 -17.31
N GLY A 69 -1.69 11.44 -16.66
CA GLY A 69 -2.64 12.35 -17.30
C GLY A 69 -3.86 11.67 -17.94
N ARG A 70 -3.99 10.34 -17.87
CA ARG A 70 -5.18 9.59 -18.35
C ARG A 70 -6.08 9.22 -17.18
N LEU A 71 -7.38 9.40 -17.33
CA LEU A 71 -8.35 9.05 -16.30
C LEU A 71 -8.37 7.53 -16.05
N ILE A 72 -8.41 7.16 -14.77
CA ILE A 72 -8.59 5.77 -14.32
C ILE A 72 -10.09 5.53 -14.14
N THR A 73 -10.67 4.69 -14.98
CA THR A 73 -12.08 4.25 -14.92
C THR A 73 -12.24 2.75 -14.74
N ALA A 74 -11.14 2.00 -14.84
CA ALA A 74 -11.07 0.55 -14.69
C ALA A 74 -9.64 0.17 -14.23
N PRO A 75 -9.41 -1.07 -13.77
CA PRO A 75 -8.06 -1.56 -13.45
C PRO A 75 -7.09 -1.38 -14.62
N HIS A 76 -5.87 -0.92 -14.30
CA HIS A 76 -4.83 -0.64 -15.28
C HIS A 76 -3.65 -1.62 -15.11
N PRO A 77 -3.07 -2.19 -16.18
CA PRO A 77 -1.99 -3.18 -16.09
C PRO A 77 -0.72 -2.66 -15.40
N ASP A 78 -0.42 -1.37 -15.51
CA ASP A 78 0.74 -0.75 -14.85
C ASP A 78 0.53 -0.56 -13.33
N ILE A 79 -0.67 -0.81 -12.80
CA ILE A 79 -1.01 -0.61 -11.40
C ILE A 79 -1.18 -1.96 -10.72
N GLY A 80 -0.23 -2.32 -9.89
CA GLY A 80 -0.29 -3.52 -9.04
C GLY A 80 -1.03 -3.24 -7.72
N LEU A 81 -1.83 -4.21 -7.27
CA LEU A 81 -2.61 -4.12 -6.03
C LEU A 81 -2.24 -5.26 -5.09
N VAL A 82 -1.86 -4.91 -3.87
CA VAL A 82 -1.65 -5.83 -2.75
C VAL A 82 -2.69 -5.51 -1.68
N PHE A 83 -3.65 -6.41 -1.50
CA PHE A 83 -4.71 -6.26 -0.51
C PHE A 83 -4.29 -6.81 0.85
N GLN A 84 -4.93 -6.34 1.91
CA GLN A 84 -4.78 -6.87 3.26
C GLN A 84 -5.12 -8.38 3.34
N LYS A 85 -6.18 -8.80 2.65
CA LYS A 85 -6.51 -10.23 2.48
C LYS A 85 -5.71 -10.82 1.32
N THR A 86 -5.11 -11.97 1.53
CA THR A 86 -4.17 -12.57 0.58
C THR A 86 -4.81 -13.07 -0.71
N ASN A 87 -6.08 -13.46 -0.69
CA ASN A 87 -6.84 -13.92 -1.87
C ASN A 87 -6.06 -14.90 -2.78
N LEU A 88 -5.31 -15.83 -2.18
CA LEU A 88 -4.63 -16.90 -2.91
C LEU A 88 -5.64 -17.95 -3.36
N MET A 89 -5.41 -18.54 -4.54
CA MET A 89 -6.20 -19.67 -5.03
C MET A 89 -5.85 -20.91 -4.19
N PRO A 90 -6.77 -21.44 -3.35
CA PRO A 90 -6.44 -22.50 -2.39
C PRO A 90 -6.06 -23.84 -3.04
N TRP A 91 -6.46 -24.06 -4.29
CA TRP A 91 -6.15 -25.25 -5.10
C TRP A 91 -4.88 -25.11 -5.95
N ARG A 92 -4.18 -23.99 -5.87
CA ARG A 92 -2.93 -23.73 -6.59
C ARG A 92 -1.76 -23.69 -5.61
N THR A 93 -0.60 -24.17 -6.06
CA THR A 93 0.66 -24.06 -5.31
C THR A 93 1.12 -22.59 -5.23
N VAL A 94 2.15 -22.32 -4.43
CA VAL A 94 2.81 -21.01 -4.36
C VAL A 94 3.23 -20.55 -5.75
N LEU A 95 4.00 -21.38 -6.48
CA LEU A 95 4.46 -21.04 -7.83
C LEU A 95 3.29 -20.77 -8.78
N GLN A 96 2.26 -21.60 -8.75
CA GLN A 96 1.06 -21.40 -9.59
C GLN A 96 0.25 -20.16 -9.22
N ASN A 97 0.24 -19.76 -7.94
CA ASN A 97 -0.36 -18.50 -7.52
C ASN A 97 0.44 -17.30 -8.01
N VAL A 98 1.77 -17.36 -7.94
CA VAL A 98 2.65 -16.29 -8.44
C VAL A 98 2.51 -16.13 -9.96
N LEU A 99 2.44 -17.23 -10.71
CA LEU A 99 2.30 -17.24 -12.18
C LEU A 99 0.90 -16.90 -12.68
N LEU A 100 -0.11 -16.90 -11.81
CA LEU A 100 -1.52 -16.69 -12.19
C LEU A 100 -1.77 -15.45 -13.08
N PRO A 101 -1.21 -14.25 -12.78
CA PRO A 101 -1.44 -13.08 -13.63
C PRO A 101 -0.90 -13.25 -15.06
N VAL A 102 0.25 -13.89 -15.21
CA VAL A 102 0.85 -14.16 -16.52
C VAL A 102 -0.01 -15.14 -17.32
N GLU A 103 -0.49 -16.21 -16.66
CA GLU A 103 -1.40 -17.18 -17.28
C GLU A 103 -2.69 -16.53 -17.77
N VAL A 104 -3.29 -15.63 -16.96
CA VAL A 104 -4.53 -14.93 -17.32
C VAL A 104 -4.31 -13.93 -18.47
N GLN A 105 -3.18 -13.23 -18.49
CA GLN A 105 -2.91 -12.20 -19.49
C GLN A 105 -2.41 -12.77 -20.83
N LYS A 106 -1.49 -13.75 -20.78
CA LYS A 106 -0.81 -14.28 -21.97
C LYS A 106 -1.37 -15.62 -22.44
N GLY A 107 -2.14 -16.33 -21.61
CA GLY A 107 -2.63 -17.70 -21.88
C GLY A 107 -1.54 -18.79 -21.80
N GLN A 108 -0.27 -18.43 -21.95
CA GLN A 108 0.88 -19.34 -21.90
C GLN A 108 1.95 -18.75 -20.98
N ILE A 109 2.64 -19.64 -20.26
CA ILE A 109 3.72 -19.28 -19.35
C ILE A 109 5.04 -19.72 -19.99
N SER A 110 5.92 -18.76 -20.28
CA SER A 110 7.26 -19.01 -20.82
C SER A 110 8.22 -19.51 -19.73
N ASP A 111 9.37 -20.06 -20.15
CA ASP A 111 10.43 -20.43 -19.20
C ASP A 111 11.02 -19.22 -18.49
N ALA A 112 11.10 -18.07 -19.16
CA ALA A 112 11.50 -16.81 -18.55
C ALA A 112 10.53 -16.33 -17.47
N ASP A 113 9.21 -16.45 -17.66
CA ASP A 113 8.19 -16.14 -16.64
C ASP A 113 8.36 -17.08 -15.42
N ARG A 114 8.68 -18.36 -15.63
CA ARG A 114 8.92 -19.34 -14.55
C ARG A 114 10.19 -18.99 -13.77
N GLU A 115 11.28 -18.68 -14.45
CA GLU A 115 12.54 -18.29 -13.83
C GLU A 115 12.36 -17.03 -12.99
N GLN A 116 11.68 -16.00 -13.52
CA GLN A 116 11.40 -14.78 -12.78
C GLN A 116 10.50 -15.04 -11.56
N ALA A 117 9.49 -15.91 -11.69
CA ALA A 117 8.65 -16.31 -10.55
C ALA A 117 9.46 -17.03 -9.47
N HIS A 118 10.37 -17.96 -9.83
CA HIS A 118 11.26 -18.62 -8.87
C HIS A 118 12.18 -17.62 -8.16
N ASN A 119 12.75 -16.66 -8.90
CA ASN A 119 13.60 -15.62 -8.33
C ASN A 119 12.84 -14.75 -7.31
N LEU A 120 11.60 -14.36 -7.62
CA LEU A 120 10.75 -13.61 -6.69
C LEU A 120 10.35 -14.44 -5.46
N ILE A 121 10.01 -15.73 -5.64
CA ILE A 121 9.69 -16.64 -4.54
C ILE A 121 10.93 -16.80 -3.62
N ALA A 122 12.12 -16.95 -4.18
CA ALA A 122 13.36 -17.03 -3.43
C ALA A 122 13.66 -15.71 -2.69
N LEU A 123 13.48 -14.56 -3.34
CA LEU A 123 13.63 -13.23 -2.73
C LEU A 123 12.70 -13.06 -1.51
N MET A 124 11.48 -13.60 -1.59
CA MET A 124 10.52 -13.61 -0.48
C MET A 124 10.86 -14.66 0.60
N GLY A 125 11.95 -15.40 0.47
CA GLY A 125 12.34 -16.46 1.42
C GLY A 125 11.35 -17.63 1.43
N LEU A 126 10.80 -17.98 0.26
CA LEU A 126 9.80 -19.03 0.09
C LEU A 126 10.25 -20.14 -0.88
N ALA A 127 11.54 -20.23 -1.20
CA ALA A 127 12.06 -21.19 -2.18
C ALA A 127 11.62 -22.64 -1.90
N ASP A 128 11.74 -23.08 -0.64
CA ASP A 128 11.38 -24.43 -0.20
C ASP A 128 9.86 -24.69 -0.21
N PHE A 129 9.05 -23.63 -0.35
CA PHE A 129 7.58 -23.69 -0.34
C PHE A 129 6.96 -23.51 -1.72
N SER A 130 7.76 -23.50 -2.80
CA SER A 130 7.27 -23.27 -4.17
C SER A 130 6.13 -24.22 -4.58
N ASN A 131 6.16 -25.46 -4.11
CA ASN A 131 5.17 -26.50 -4.38
C ASN A 131 4.10 -26.64 -3.29
N SER A 132 4.17 -25.83 -2.21
CA SER A 132 3.20 -25.87 -1.11
C SER A 132 1.89 -25.17 -1.52
N TYR A 133 0.78 -25.61 -0.92
CA TYR A 133 -0.52 -24.99 -1.06
C TYR A 133 -0.75 -23.92 0.01
N PRO A 134 -1.63 -22.93 -0.22
CA PRO A 134 -1.92 -21.84 0.73
C PRO A 134 -2.24 -22.32 2.15
N ARG A 135 -2.95 -23.43 2.30
CA ARG A 135 -3.29 -24.04 3.61
C ARG A 135 -2.08 -24.49 4.44
N GLN A 136 -0.93 -24.64 3.82
CA GLN A 136 0.33 -25.07 4.44
C GLN A 136 1.23 -23.87 4.82
N LEU A 137 0.78 -22.65 4.52
CA LEU A 137 1.52 -21.42 4.75
C LEU A 137 0.99 -20.69 6.00
N SER A 138 1.89 -20.01 6.70
CA SER A 138 1.47 -19.01 7.69
C SER A 138 0.84 -17.78 6.99
N GLY A 139 0.11 -16.94 7.75
CA GLY A 139 -0.44 -15.70 7.21
C GLY A 139 0.62 -14.81 6.57
N GLY A 140 1.78 -14.69 7.22
CA GLY A 140 2.91 -13.92 6.70
C GLY A 140 3.54 -14.53 5.44
N MET A 141 3.63 -15.87 5.33
CA MET A 141 4.07 -16.53 4.11
C MET A 141 3.10 -16.26 2.96
N SER A 142 1.80 -16.36 3.23
CA SER A 142 0.74 -16.08 2.25
C SER A 142 0.83 -14.64 1.73
N GLN A 143 1.10 -13.68 2.61
CA GLN A 143 1.27 -12.27 2.22
C GLN A 143 2.48 -12.07 1.31
N ARG A 144 3.60 -12.76 1.59
CA ARG A 144 4.80 -12.74 0.74
C ARG A 144 4.55 -13.37 -0.64
N VAL A 145 3.70 -14.39 -0.74
CA VAL A 145 3.27 -14.95 -2.05
C VAL A 145 2.47 -13.93 -2.85
N VAL A 146 1.55 -13.18 -2.21
CA VAL A 146 0.80 -12.11 -2.87
C VAL A 146 1.73 -11.02 -3.39
N LEU A 147 2.72 -10.63 -2.60
CA LEU A 147 3.72 -9.64 -3.03
C LEU A 147 4.52 -10.14 -4.25
N ALA A 148 5.02 -11.39 -4.21
CA ALA A 148 5.71 -11.99 -5.35
C ALA A 148 4.82 -12.04 -6.61
N ARG A 149 3.54 -12.42 -6.46
CA ARG A 149 2.55 -12.45 -7.54
C ARG A 149 2.36 -11.09 -8.18
N THR A 150 2.28 -10.04 -7.37
CA THR A 150 2.07 -8.67 -7.88
C THR A 150 3.32 -8.14 -8.56
N LEU A 151 4.50 -8.38 -7.97
CA LEU A 151 5.79 -7.94 -8.53
C LEU A 151 6.17 -8.65 -9.84
N LEU A 152 5.65 -9.85 -10.09
CA LEU A 152 5.89 -10.57 -11.36
C LEU A 152 5.39 -9.78 -12.57
N GLN A 153 4.36 -8.95 -12.40
CA GLN A 153 3.83 -8.09 -13.45
C GLN A 153 4.66 -6.81 -13.69
N GLN A 154 5.68 -6.55 -12.88
CA GLN A 154 6.52 -5.34 -12.94
C GLN A 154 5.70 -4.04 -12.98
N PRO A 155 4.78 -3.82 -12.04
CA PRO A 155 3.92 -2.64 -12.05
C PRO A 155 4.75 -1.38 -11.86
N GLN A 156 4.34 -0.29 -12.51
CA GLN A 156 4.96 1.03 -12.37
C GLN A 156 4.45 1.78 -11.14
N LEU A 157 3.20 1.50 -10.72
CA LEU A 157 2.62 1.93 -9.46
C LEU A 157 2.20 0.71 -8.65
N LEU A 158 2.67 0.61 -7.43
CA LEU A 158 2.28 -0.44 -6.49
C LEU A 158 1.43 0.16 -5.38
N LEU A 159 0.17 -0.24 -5.34
CA LEU A 159 -0.79 0.12 -4.30
C LEU A 159 -0.83 -1.01 -3.26
N MET A 160 -0.58 -0.69 -1.99
CA MET A 160 -0.52 -1.69 -0.93
C MET A 160 -1.42 -1.31 0.24
N ASP A 161 -2.31 -2.22 0.63
CA ASP A 161 -3.21 -2.06 1.78
C ASP A 161 -2.71 -2.93 2.94
N GLU A 162 -2.01 -2.33 3.90
CA GLU A 162 -1.42 -2.97 5.08
C GLU A 162 -0.64 -4.27 4.76
N PRO A 163 0.34 -4.23 3.83
CA PRO A 163 0.95 -5.45 3.28
C PRO A 163 1.70 -6.29 4.31
N PHE A 164 2.05 -5.72 5.45
CA PHE A 164 2.87 -6.36 6.48
C PHE A 164 2.16 -6.52 7.83
N GLY A 165 0.86 -6.20 7.91
CA GLY A 165 0.09 -6.19 9.16
C GLY A 165 0.05 -7.55 9.88
N ALA A 166 0.08 -8.67 9.15
CA ALA A 166 0.05 -10.03 9.70
C ALA A 166 1.43 -10.62 10.04
N LEU A 167 2.52 -9.83 9.91
CA LEU A 167 3.88 -10.29 10.14
C LEU A 167 4.36 -10.01 11.57
N ASP A 168 5.25 -10.88 12.08
CA ASP A 168 6.04 -10.57 13.26
C ASP A 168 7.03 -9.41 12.98
N ALA A 169 7.49 -8.75 14.05
CA ALA A 169 8.30 -7.53 13.93
C ALA A 169 9.59 -7.73 13.13
N LEU A 170 10.34 -8.82 13.35
CA LEU A 170 11.63 -9.06 12.67
C LEU A 170 11.43 -9.37 11.18
N THR A 171 10.43 -10.19 10.84
CA THR A 171 10.07 -10.50 9.46
C THR A 171 9.61 -9.25 8.73
N ARG A 172 8.82 -8.40 9.39
CA ARG A 172 8.35 -7.12 8.86
C ARG A 172 9.51 -6.18 8.54
N GLU A 173 10.45 -6.00 9.45
CA GLU A 173 11.63 -5.15 9.23
C GLU A 173 12.47 -5.64 8.03
N ARG A 174 12.68 -6.95 7.90
CA ARG A 174 13.39 -7.53 6.75
C ARG A 174 12.68 -7.26 5.44
N LEU A 175 11.36 -7.45 5.39
CA LEU A 175 10.58 -7.20 4.18
C LEU A 175 10.47 -5.72 3.83
N ASN A 176 10.46 -4.82 4.81
CA ASN A 176 10.55 -3.37 4.57
C ASN A 176 11.85 -3.04 3.82
N VAL A 177 12.98 -3.59 4.27
CA VAL A 177 14.28 -3.39 3.58
C VAL A 177 14.26 -3.97 2.17
N GLU A 178 13.72 -5.20 2.00
CA GLU A 178 13.65 -5.83 0.68
C GLU A 178 12.71 -5.07 -0.27
N LEU A 179 11.58 -4.56 0.21
CA LEU A 179 10.69 -3.75 -0.61
C LEU A 179 11.36 -2.46 -1.09
N LEU A 180 12.14 -1.79 -0.23
CA LEU A 180 12.93 -0.61 -0.63
C LEU A 180 14.01 -0.96 -1.67
N ARG A 181 14.62 -2.14 -1.59
CA ARG A 181 15.55 -2.63 -2.62
C ARG A 181 14.84 -2.87 -3.95
N ILE A 182 13.68 -3.53 -3.92
CA ILE A 182 12.86 -3.79 -5.10
C ILE A 182 12.42 -2.48 -5.75
N GLN A 183 11.90 -1.53 -4.97
CA GLN A 183 11.52 -0.21 -5.44
C GLN A 183 12.67 0.45 -6.21
N ARG A 184 13.87 0.44 -5.62
CA ARG A 184 15.05 1.06 -6.20
C ARG A 184 15.51 0.39 -7.50
N HIS A 185 15.44 -0.96 -7.56
CA HIS A 185 15.87 -1.71 -8.75
C HIS A 185 14.89 -1.60 -9.91
N HIS A 186 13.59 -1.52 -9.63
CA HIS A 186 12.54 -1.48 -10.65
C HIS A 186 12.00 -0.09 -10.92
N ALA A 187 12.55 0.96 -10.25
CA ALA A 187 12.06 2.34 -10.35
C ALA A 187 10.53 2.41 -10.20
N SER A 188 9.99 1.65 -9.23
CA SER A 188 8.55 1.56 -9.00
C SER A 188 8.10 2.68 -8.06
N THR A 189 7.00 3.34 -8.39
CA THR A 189 6.30 4.26 -7.50
C THR A 189 5.42 3.47 -6.55
N ILE A 190 5.39 3.83 -5.27
CA ILE A 190 4.63 3.08 -4.24
C ILE A 190 3.70 4.01 -3.48
N LEU A 191 2.44 3.60 -3.35
CA LEU A 191 1.49 4.17 -2.40
C LEU A 191 1.05 3.07 -1.43
N MET A 192 1.47 3.18 -0.17
CA MET A 192 1.23 2.17 0.85
C MET A 192 0.35 2.72 1.97
N VAL A 193 -0.71 2.01 2.30
CA VAL A 193 -1.47 2.20 3.53
C VAL A 193 -0.81 1.39 4.64
N THR A 194 -0.57 2.02 5.76
CA THR A 194 -0.14 1.37 7.00
C THR A 194 -0.72 2.08 8.21
N HIS A 195 -0.83 1.38 9.35
CA HIS A 195 -1.13 1.95 10.66
C HIS A 195 0.15 2.12 11.50
N SER A 196 1.30 1.69 10.98
CA SER A 196 2.58 1.76 11.68
C SER A 196 3.33 3.04 11.34
N ILE A 197 3.45 3.95 12.31
CA ILE A 197 4.25 5.18 12.18
C ILE A 197 5.70 4.85 11.83
N ASN A 198 6.28 3.82 12.46
CA ASN A 198 7.66 3.43 12.20
C ASN A 198 7.87 2.94 10.76
N GLU A 199 6.93 2.18 10.20
CA GLU A 199 6.97 1.79 8.79
C GLU A 199 6.93 3.01 7.88
N ALA A 200 5.99 3.92 8.13
CA ALA A 200 5.82 5.12 7.32
C ALA A 200 7.10 5.98 7.32
N VAL A 201 7.68 6.25 8.50
CA VAL A 201 8.95 6.99 8.61
C VAL A 201 10.11 6.24 7.96
N PHE A 202 10.17 4.90 8.13
CA PHE A 202 11.28 4.12 7.59
C PHE A 202 11.25 4.01 6.07
N MET A 203 10.07 3.95 5.45
CA MET A 203 9.93 3.61 4.04
C MET A 203 9.62 4.82 3.15
N ALA A 204 8.78 5.75 3.63
CA ALA A 204 8.25 6.80 2.79
C ALA A 204 9.25 7.94 2.52
N ASP A 205 9.05 8.61 1.39
CA ASP A 205 9.60 9.93 1.12
C ASP A 205 8.63 11.02 1.64
N ARG A 206 7.32 10.66 1.70
CA ARG A 206 6.26 11.53 2.15
C ARG A 206 5.15 10.73 2.81
N VAL A 207 4.62 11.26 3.91
CA VAL A 207 3.49 10.66 4.65
C VAL A 207 2.29 11.58 4.55
N LEU A 208 1.17 11.03 4.11
CA LEU A 208 -0.14 11.69 4.07
C LEU A 208 -0.97 11.18 5.25
N ILE A 209 -1.56 12.08 6.02
CA ILE A 209 -2.41 11.73 7.16
C ILE A 209 -3.87 11.96 6.78
N LEU A 210 -4.66 10.90 6.83
CA LEU A 210 -6.08 10.92 6.52
C LEU A 210 -6.89 11.04 7.82
N SER A 211 -7.82 11.99 7.84
CA SER A 211 -8.72 12.26 8.94
C SER A 211 -9.71 11.12 9.18
N GLU A 212 -10.03 10.85 10.44
CA GLU A 212 -11.08 9.90 10.79
C GLU A 212 -12.48 10.42 10.45
N ARG A 213 -12.72 11.71 10.69
CA ARG A 213 -14.05 12.31 10.58
C ARG A 213 -14.46 12.67 9.16
N SER A 214 -13.52 13.21 8.41
CA SER A 214 -13.82 13.77 7.09
C SER A 214 -13.33 12.91 5.94
N GLY A 215 -12.50 11.90 6.20
CA GLY A 215 -11.82 11.15 5.13
C GLY A 215 -11.01 12.08 4.20
N ALA A 216 -10.55 13.24 4.69
CA ALA A 216 -9.75 14.21 3.95
C ALA A 216 -8.27 14.08 4.35
N ILE A 217 -7.35 14.60 3.52
CA ILE A 217 -5.94 14.75 3.91
C ILE A 217 -5.82 15.94 4.86
N GLU A 218 -5.36 15.71 6.07
CA GLU A 218 -5.18 16.75 7.11
C GLU A 218 -3.74 17.23 7.20
N ALA A 219 -2.79 16.35 6.95
CA ALA A 219 -1.38 16.72 6.98
C ALA A 219 -0.58 15.95 5.94
N GLU A 220 0.47 16.59 5.47
CA GLU A 220 1.49 16.04 4.59
C GLU A 220 2.85 16.30 5.21
N ILE A 221 3.61 15.24 5.46
CA ILE A 221 4.91 15.31 6.15
C ILE A 221 5.97 14.70 5.23
N ALA A 222 6.95 15.51 4.85
CA ALA A 222 8.12 15.04 4.14
C ALA A 222 9.07 14.28 5.08
N ILE A 223 9.64 13.19 4.62
CA ILE A 223 10.56 12.35 5.37
C ILE A 223 11.97 12.52 4.79
N ASP A 224 12.75 13.38 5.39
CA ASP A 224 14.10 13.77 4.97
C ASP A 224 15.21 12.82 5.46
N LEU A 225 14.86 11.54 5.70
CA LEU A 225 15.85 10.52 6.02
C LEU A 225 16.65 10.16 4.77
N PRO A 226 18.00 10.02 4.87
CA PRO A 226 18.84 9.70 3.71
C PRO A 226 18.55 8.30 3.17
N ARG A 227 18.74 8.12 1.86
CA ARG A 227 18.71 6.80 1.18
C ARG A 227 20.13 6.36 0.84
N PRO A 228 20.49 5.06 0.88
CA PRO A 228 19.61 3.92 1.22
C PRO A 228 19.27 3.86 2.73
N ARG A 229 18.03 3.45 3.03
CA ARG A 229 17.56 3.30 4.40
C ARG A 229 18.15 2.03 5.03
N HIS A 230 18.56 2.12 6.29
CA HIS A 230 19.13 1.02 7.07
C HIS A 230 18.41 0.90 8.41
N LEU A 231 18.21 -0.31 8.92
CA LEU A 231 17.50 -0.55 10.18
C LEU A 231 18.11 0.21 11.38
N ARG A 232 19.43 0.47 11.36
CA ARG A 232 20.08 1.33 12.39
C ARG A 232 19.50 2.73 12.49
N MET A 233 18.81 3.22 11.46
CA MET A 233 18.19 4.56 11.48
C MET A 233 17.00 4.63 12.45
N LEU A 234 16.34 3.49 12.74
CA LEU A 234 15.24 3.40 13.70
C LEU A 234 15.62 3.90 15.11
N GLY A 235 16.90 3.78 15.48
CA GLY A 235 17.44 4.24 16.77
C GLY A 235 17.98 5.67 16.76
N THR A 236 17.84 6.45 15.69
CA THR A 236 18.37 7.81 15.61
C THR A 236 17.40 8.85 16.18
N ALA A 237 17.94 9.93 16.75
CA ALA A 237 17.12 11.04 17.26
C ALA A 237 16.24 11.65 16.15
N HIS A 238 16.77 11.78 14.94
CA HIS A 238 16.03 12.33 13.81
C HIS A 238 14.83 11.46 13.41
N PHE A 239 14.99 10.13 13.40
CA PHE A 239 13.87 9.19 13.20
C PHE A 239 12.80 9.38 14.29
N GLY A 240 13.22 9.50 15.56
CA GLY A 240 12.33 9.75 16.70
C GLY A 240 11.54 11.05 16.57
N GLN A 241 12.19 12.12 16.08
CA GLN A 241 11.53 13.42 15.83
C GLN A 241 10.44 13.31 14.77
N LEU A 242 10.73 12.69 13.62
CA LEU A 242 9.76 12.46 12.55
C LEU A 242 8.57 11.59 13.02
N ALA A 243 8.86 10.51 13.77
CA ALA A 243 7.81 9.66 14.33
C ALA A 243 6.92 10.43 15.35
N THR A 244 7.52 11.34 16.13
CA THR A 244 6.78 12.20 17.07
C THR A 244 5.93 13.22 16.34
N GLN A 245 6.43 13.86 15.28
CA GLN A 245 5.68 14.79 14.45
C GLN A 245 4.44 14.12 13.84
N ILE A 246 4.59 12.91 13.27
CA ILE A 246 3.46 12.14 12.73
C ILE A 246 2.45 11.81 13.83
N ARG A 247 2.94 11.37 15.02
CA ARG A 247 2.08 11.04 16.16
C ARG A 247 1.28 12.24 16.65
N GLN A 248 1.90 13.41 16.72
CA GLN A 248 1.21 14.64 17.08
C GLN A 248 0.11 15.01 16.07
N SER A 249 0.39 14.90 14.78
CA SER A 249 -0.63 15.15 13.73
C SER A 249 -1.79 14.16 13.79
N LEU A 250 -1.55 12.90 14.21
CA LEU A 250 -2.62 11.92 14.45
C LEU A 250 -3.39 12.20 15.74
N ALA A 251 -2.70 12.61 16.83
CA ALA A 251 -3.28 12.85 18.15
C ALA A 251 -4.12 14.14 18.23
N LEU A 252 -3.75 15.18 17.47
CA LEU A 252 -4.58 16.39 17.35
C LEU A 252 -6.01 16.07 16.86
N ASN A 253 -6.16 14.97 16.13
CA ASN A 253 -7.47 14.48 15.70
C ASN A 253 -8.25 13.81 16.85
N ASP A 254 -7.56 13.15 17.78
CA ASP A 254 -8.17 12.49 18.94
C ASP A 254 -8.57 13.52 20.02
N GLU A 255 -7.76 14.55 20.28
CA GLU A 255 -8.04 15.58 21.29
C GLU A 255 -9.25 16.45 20.90
N LEU A 256 -9.41 16.82 19.64
CA LEU A 256 -10.60 17.50 19.14
C LEU A 256 -11.89 16.65 19.30
N MET A 257 -11.74 15.32 19.47
CA MET A 257 -12.85 14.42 19.76
C MET A 257 -13.30 14.46 21.22
N TYR A 258 -12.39 14.71 22.16
CA TYR A 258 -12.72 14.81 23.59
C TYR A 258 -13.39 16.14 23.96
N ASP A 259 -12.99 17.25 23.35
CA ASP A 259 -13.54 18.58 23.63
C ASP A 259 -14.99 18.75 23.16
N GLU A 260 -15.38 18.12 22.03
CA GLU A 260 -16.77 18.18 21.56
C GLU A 260 -17.75 17.29 22.36
N LEU A 261 -17.25 16.22 23.01
CA LEU A 261 -18.07 15.34 23.86
C LEU A 261 -18.27 15.90 25.29
N THR A 262 -17.44 16.87 25.69
CA THR A 262 -17.54 17.51 27.02
C THR A 262 -18.38 18.78 27.03
N HIS A 263 -18.89 19.22 25.87
CA HIS A 263 -19.74 20.41 25.71
C HIS A 263 -21.18 20.09 25.28
N VAL A 264 -21.66 18.85 25.54
CA VAL A 264 -23.08 18.48 25.36
C VAL A 264 -23.77 18.24 26.70
#